data_e3bd5c0fbcaec569659d24e641255db7
#
_entry.id   e3bd5c0fbcaec569659d24e641255db7
#
_cell.length_a   1.000
_cell.length_b   1.000
_cell.length_c   1.000
_cell.angle_alpha   90.00
_cell.angle_beta   90.00
_cell.angle_gamma   90.00
#
_symmetry.space_group_name_H-M   'P 1'
#
loop_
_entity.id
_entity.type
_entity.pdbx_description
1 polymer ?
#
loop_
_entity_poly.entity_id
_entity_poly.type
_entity_poly.pdbx_seq_one_letter_code
_entity_poly.pdbx_strand_id
1 'polypeptide(L)'
;MEWHKVEPINSTRIYEEIVRQIRTLISEGKLKSGDKLPPEREFAERFKVSRASVREALRALESTRLIEIRLGEGTFVREISVESLIEPLALVILTQREAVGELFEARRLLEPAIAALAARRSTKEEIHEMERILEEQALEVAAGRTGLIQDAAFHAAIANSAHNRAITRIVHVLIDLLTQSREESLQIPGRPTRSHQDHRRILEAIRRRDAASAQRAMLSHLVAVERIIMGRQAEGGRKPAAPNKKAASSLRRWPGRASRTP
;
A
#
# COMPACT_ATOMS: atom_id res chain seq x y z
N MET A 1 -4.28 -52.49 13.34
CA MET A 1 -4.56 -51.33 14.21
C MET A 1 -5.48 -50.41 13.47
N GLU A 2 -6.73 -50.25 13.94
CA GLU A 2 -7.75 -49.43 13.29
C GLU A 2 -7.67 -47.98 13.83
N TRP A 3 -6.89 -47.14 13.18
CA TRP A 3 -6.74 -45.73 13.54
C TRP A 3 -7.98 -44.86 13.20
N HIS A 4 -8.99 -45.41 12.52
CA HIS A 4 -10.21 -44.72 12.09
C HIS A 4 -11.27 -44.54 13.20
N LYS A 5 -10.97 -44.96 14.44
CA LYS A 5 -11.85 -44.76 15.60
C LYS A 5 -11.30 -43.72 16.60
N VAL A 6 -10.23 -43.01 16.27
CA VAL A 6 -9.70 -41.98 17.15
C VAL A 6 -10.37 -40.66 16.81
N GLU A 7 -11.24 -40.19 17.68
CA GLU A 7 -11.78 -38.83 17.56
C GLU A 7 -10.70 -37.80 17.92
N PRO A 8 -10.53 -36.74 17.11
CA PRO A 8 -9.52 -35.72 17.40
C PRO A 8 -9.84 -35.01 18.70
N ILE A 9 -8.85 -34.93 19.57
CA ILE A 9 -8.91 -34.13 20.78
C ILE A 9 -8.84 -32.66 20.36
N ASN A 10 -9.89 -31.89 20.60
CA ASN A 10 -9.92 -30.43 20.35
C ASN A 10 -9.01 -29.69 21.34
N SER A 11 -7.70 -29.76 21.16
CA SER A 11 -6.74 -28.88 21.86
C SER A 11 -6.71 -27.46 21.28
N THR A 12 -7.39 -27.25 20.17
CA THR A 12 -7.44 -26.04 19.34
C THR A 12 -7.91 -24.80 20.08
N ARG A 13 -8.72 -24.92 21.11
CA ARG A 13 -9.39 -23.80 21.77
C ARG A 13 -8.48 -22.91 22.63
N ILE A 14 -7.42 -23.45 23.23
CA ILE A 14 -6.60 -22.68 24.19
C ILE A 14 -5.70 -21.69 23.47
N TYR A 15 -4.95 -22.12 22.45
CA TYR A 15 -4.05 -21.22 21.72
C TYR A 15 -4.86 -20.19 20.91
N GLU A 16 -6.00 -20.57 20.34
CA GLU A 16 -6.88 -19.64 19.62
C GLU A 16 -7.40 -18.52 20.55
N GLU A 17 -7.75 -18.87 21.79
CA GLU A 17 -8.20 -17.90 22.77
C GLU A 17 -7.08 -16.92 23.16
N ILE A 18 -5.84 -17.41 23.32
CA ILE A 18 -4.66 -16.56 23.56
C ILE A 18 -4.46 -15.61 22.35
N VAL A 19 -4.50 -16.15 21.12
CA VAL A 19 -4.38 -15.37 19.89
C VAL A 19 -5.45 -14.28 19.83
N ARG A 20 -6.70 -14.64 20.12
CA ARG A 20 -7.82 -13.70 20.13
C ARG A 20 -7.60 -12.55 21.11
N GLN A 21 -7.19 -12.84 22.34
CA GLN A 21 -6.97 -11.83 23.37
C GLN A 21 -5.82 -10.89 22.99
N ILE A 22 -4.70 -11.41 22.48
CA ILE A 22 -3.57 -10.57 22.04
C ILE A 22 -4.00 -9.67 20.86
N ARG A 23 -4.73 -10.22 19.90
CA ARG A 23 -5.29 -9.42 18.79
C ARG A 23 -6.20 -8.29 19.27
N THR A 24 -7.04 -8.56 20.25
CA THR A 24 -7.91 -7.55 20.86
C THR A 24 -7.07 -6.44 21.52
N LEU A 25 -6.05 -6.80 22.29
CA LEU A 25 -5.17 -5.80 22.91
C LEU A 25 -4.44 -4.92 21.88
N ILE A 26 -4.02 -5.51 20.75
CA ILE A 26 -3.40 -4.76 19.64
C ILE A 26 -4.45 -3.86 18.97
N SER A 27 -5.65 -4.36 18.68
CA SER A 27 -6.69 -3.58 17.99
C SER A 27 -7.22 -2.43 18.84
N GLU A 28 -7.23 -2.57 20.17
CA GLU A 28 -7.61 -1.52 21.13
C GLU A 28 -6.45 -0.55 21.43
N GLY A 29 -5.26 -0.77 20.83
CA GLY A 29 -4.08 0.07 21.07
C GLY A 29 -3.44 -0.07 22.44
N LYS A 30 -3.84 -1.10 23.21
CA LYS A 30 -3.25 -1.43 24.52
C LYS A 30 -1.87 -2.10 24.37
N LEU A 31 -1.65 -2.82 23.27
CA LEU A 31 -0.36 -3.26 22.80
C LEU A 31 -0.04 -2.50 21.51
N LYS A 32 1.07 -1.79 21.51
CA LYS A 32 1.52 -0.93 20.40
C LYS A 32 2.65 -1.62 19.65
N SER A 33 2.84 -1.20 18.41
CA SER A 33 4.01 -1.59 17.62
C SER A 33 5.31 -1.31 18.38
N GLY A 34 6.21 -2.30 18.40
CA GLY A 34 7.46 -2.27 19.13
C GLY A 34 7.37 -2.71 20.59
N ASP A 35 6.18 -2.87 21.15
CA ASP A 35 6.03 -3.36 22.51
C ASP A 35 6.58 -4.79 22.63
N LYS A 36 7.39 -5.01 23.65
CA LYS A 36 7.92 -6.32 23.99
C LYS A 36 6.88 -7.14 24.75
N LEU A 37 6.57 -8.33 24.24
CA LEU A 37 5.68 -9.27 24.92
C LEU A 37 6.43 -9.99 26.05
N PRO A 38 5.70 -10.39 27.13
CA PRO A 38 6.29 -11.17 28.21
C PRO A 38 6.88 -12.50 27.69
N PRO A 39 7.90 -13.07 28.38
CA PRO A 39 8.43 -14.39 28.06
C PRO A 39 7.36 -15.49 28.15
N GLU A 40 7.51 -16.58 27.37
CA GLU A 40 6.57 -17.72 27.37
C GLU A 40 6.19 -18.21 28.76
N ARG A 41 7.15 -18.23 29.73
CA ARG A 41 6.89 -18.65 31.10
C ARG A 41 5.89 -17.74 31.79
N GLU A 42 6.08 -16.44 31.70
CA GLU A 42 5.21 -15.43 32.32
C GLU A 42 3.81 -15.43 31.67
N PHE A 43 3.75 -15.59 30.36
CA PHE A 43 2.47 -15.76 29.66
C PHE A 43 1.72 -17.02 30.15
N ALA A 44 2.42 -18.17 30.29
CA ALA A 44 1.81 -19.40 30.76
C ALA A 44 1.23 -19.25 32.19
N GLU A 45 1.95 -18.56 33.06
CA GLU A 45 1.53 -18.25 34.42
C GLU A 45 0.30 -17.31 34.43
N ARG A 46 0.32 -16.22 33.63
CA ARG A 46 -0.78 -15.24 33.55
C ARG A 46 -2.06 -15.82 32.96
N PHE A 47 -1.94 -16.60 31.88
CA PHE A 47 -3.09 -17.25 31.22
C PHE A 47 -3.51 -18.55 31.91
N LYS A 48 -2.72 -19.06 32.87
CA LYS A 48 -2.92 -20.36 33.54
C LYS A 48 -3.03 -21.52 32.55
N VAL A 49 -2.13 -21.55 31.59
CA VAL A 49 -2.08 -22.54 30.51
C VAL A 49 -0.68 -23.17 30.40
N SER A 50 -0.54 -24.21 29.56
CA SER A 50 0.76 -24.81 29.30
C SER A 50 1.66 -23.87 28.47
N ARG A 51 2.98 -23.97 28.68
CA ARG A 51 3.97 -23.27 27.84
C ARG A 51 3.88 -23.69 26.36
N ALA A 52 3.47 -24.95 26.11
CA ALA A 52 3.26 -25.43 24.76
C ALA A 52 2.14 -24.68 24.05
N SER A 53 1.01 -24.45 24.72
CA SER A 53 -0.12 -23.67 24.17
C SER A 53 0.25 -22.20 23.91
N VAL A 54 1.05 -21.60 24.79
CA VAL A 54 1.58 -20.24 24.59
C VAL A 54 2.48 -20.19 23.35
N ARG A 55 3.40 -21.13 23.20
CA ARG A 55 4.31 -21.21 22.05
C ARG A 55 3.55 -21.39 20.74
N GLU A 56 2.51 -22.22 20.74
CA GLU A 56 1.64 -22.41 19.59
C GLU A 56 0.90 -21.10 19.22
N ALA A 57 0.37 -20.39 20.21
CA ALA A 57 -0.27 -19.08 20.01
C ALA A 57 0.73 -18.03 19.45
N LEU A 58 1.95 -17.97 20.00
CA LEU A 58 2.97 -17.05 19.50
C LEU A 58 3.38 -17.40 18.06
N ARG A 59 3.54 -18.66 17.72
CA ARG A 59 3.80 -19.08 16.32
C ARG A 59 2.65 -18.71 15.39
N ALA A 60 1.40 -18.87 15.81
CA ALA A 60 0.24 -18.47 15.04
C ALA A 60 0.17 -16.94 14.83
N LEU A 61 0.51 -16.15 15.85
CA LEU A 61 0.61 -14.70 15.75
C LEU A 61 1.77 -14.26 14.84
N GLU A 62 2.91 -14.95 14.91
CA GLU A 62 4.07 -14.68 14.04
C GLU A 62 3.77 -15.03 12.59
N SER A 63 3.10 -16.17 12.30
CA SER A 63 2.70 -16.55 10.95
C SER A 63 1.73 -15.54 10.32
N THR A 64 0.89 -14.89 11.13
CA THR A 64 0.03 -13.79 10.70
C THR A 64 0.71 -12.41 10.72
N ARG A 65 2.02 -12.36 10.96
CA ARG A 65 2.84 -11.15 11.00
C ARG A 65 2.39 -10.09 12.02
N LEU A 66 1.65 -10.49 13.04
CA LEU A 66 1.23 -9.59 14.15
C LEU A 66 2.35 -9.36 15.16
N ILE A 67 3.24 -10.34 15.31
CA ILE A 67 4.42 -10.27 16.17
C ILE A 67 5.65 -10.73 15.40
N GLU A 68 6.83 -10.44 15.94
CA GLU A 68 8.12 -10.98 15.48
C GLU A 68 8.90 -11.54 16.66
N ILE A 69 9.55 -12.69 16.44
CA ILE A 69 10.44 -13.31 17.42
C ILE A 69 11.87 -12.95 17.03
N ARG A 70 12.53 -12.16 17.86
CA ARG A 70 13.95 -11.80 17.69
C ARG A 70 14.81 -12.70 18.57
N LEU A 71 15.71 -13.44 17.94
CA LEU A 71 16.56 -14.42 18.64
C LEU A 71 17.39 -13.72 19.71
N GLY A 72 17.27 -14.18 20.97
CA GLY A 72 17.99 -13.58 22.11
C GLY A 72 17.38 -12.29 22.67
N GLU A 73 16.51 -11.61 21.95
CA GLU A 73 15.91 -10.34 22.38
C GLU A 73 14.48 -10.51 22.92
N GLY A 74 13.73 -11.47 22.38
CA GLY A 74 12.34 -11.77 22.78
C GLY A 74 11.35 -11.62 21.67
N THR A 75 10.07 -11.50 22.05
CA THR A 75 8.93 -11.38 21.15
C THR A 75 8.39 -9.94 21.19
N PHE A 76 8.15 -9.35 20.03
CA PHE A 76 7.71 -7.96 19.91
C PHE A 76 6.46 -7.86 19.04
N VAL A 77 5.58 -6.91 19.37
CA VAL A 77 4.45 -6.55 18.50
C VAL A 77 5.02 -5.92 17.24
N ARG A 78 4.67 -6.48 16.08
CA ARG A 78 5.16 -5.98 14.80
C ARG A 78 4.40 -4.73 14.38
N GLU A 79 5.10 -3.82 13.71
CA GLU A 79 4.44 -2.75 12.98
C GLU A 79 3.66 -3.38 11.81
N ILE A 80 2.32 -3.38 11.94
CA ILE A 80 1.45 -3.76 10.84
C ILE A 80 1.38 -2.54 9.94
N SER A 81 2.35 -2.42 9.06
CA SER A 81 2.26 -1.43 8.00
C SER A 81 1.48 -2.03 6.83
N VAL A 82 0.72 -1.20 6.15
CA VAL A 82 0.00 -1.60 4.93
C VAL A 82 1.01 -2.13 3.91
N GLU A 83 2.21 -1.56 3.89
CA GLU A 83 3.33 -1.96 3.04
C GLU A 83 3.73 -3.43 3.25
N SER A 84 3.71 -3.91 4.49
CA SER A 84 4.05 -5.31 4.81
C SER A 84 3.01 -6.33 4.29
N LEU A 85 1.80 -5.87 3.99
CA LEU A 85 0.72 -6.68 3.41
C LEU A 85 0.72 -6.58 1.87
N ILE A 86 1.19 -5.47 1.32
CA ILE A 86 1.21 -5.22 -0.13
C ILE A 86 2.21 -6.11 -0.83
N GLU A 87 3.41 -6.31 -0.28
CA GLU A 87 4.48 -7.05 -0.97
C GLU A 87 4.08 -8.49 -1.33
N PRO A 88 3.45 -9.29 -0.45
CA PRO A 88 2.91 -10.59 -0.83
C PRO A 88 1.74 -10.52 -1.82
N LEU A 89 0.86 -9.52 -1.67
CA LEU A 89 -0.27 -9.31 -2.57
C LEU A 89 0.19 -8.87 -3.95
N ALA A 90 1.17 -7.97 -4.01
CA ALA A 90 1.79 -7.52 -5.25
C ALA A 90 2.40 -8.71 -6.02
N LEU A 91 3.09 -9.62 -5.34
CA LEU A 91 3.65 -10.80 -5.96
C LEU A 91 2.57 -11.68 -6.59
N VAL A 92 1.45 -11.91 -5.92
CA VAL A 92 0.33 -12.70 -6.43
C VAL A 92 -0.31 -12.01 -7.64
N ILE A 93 -0.56 -10.71 -7.55
CA ILE A 93 -1.20 -9.93 -8.62
C ILE A 93 -0.28 -9.80 -9.83
N LEU A 94 1.00 -9.49 -9.64
CA LEU A 94 1.96 -9.27 -10.73
C LEU A 94 2.37 -10.57 -11.47
N THR A 95 2.10 -11.74 -10.89
CA THR A 95 2.30 -13.03 -11.61
C THR A 95 1.24 -13.31 -12.66
N GLN A 96 0.10 -12.60 -12.62
CA GLN A 96 -0.99 -12.76 -13.59
C GLN A 96 -0.93 -11.62 -14.63
N ARG A 97 -0.80 -11.96 -15.92
CA ARG A 97 -0.74 -10.97 -17.01
C ARG A 97 -1.97 -10.07 -17.11
N GLU A 98 -3.12 -10.55 -16.64
CA GLU A 98 -4.41 -9.87 -16.66
C GLU A 98 -4.55 -8.83 -15.53
N ALA A 99 -3.74 -8.96 -14.48
CA ALA A 99 -3.84 -8.14 -13.28
C ALA A 99 -3.63 -6.64 -13.52
N VAL A 100 -2.80 -6.27 -14.49
CA VAL A 100 -2.57 -4.84 -14.80
C VAL A 100 -3.85 -4.18 -15.30
N GLY A 101 -4.64 -4.88 -16.14
CA GLY A 101 -5.95 -4.39 -16.61
C GLY A 101 -6.95 -4.22 -15.48
N GLU A 102 -7.05 -5.20 -14.59
CA GLU A 102 -7.90 -5.17 -13.41
C GLU A 102 -7.51 -4.05 -12.44
N LEU A 103 -6.20 -3.82 -12.27
CA LEU A 103 -5.71 -2.69 -11.47
C LEU A 103 -6.09 -1.32 -12.09
N PHE A 104 -6.03 -1.19 -13.42
CA PHE A 104 -6.51 0.02 -14.09
C PHE A 104 -8.01 0.20 -13.99
N GLU A 105 -8.79 -0.88 -14.03
CA GLU A 105 -10.23 -0.84 -13.77
C GLU A 105 -10.52 -0.33 -12.36
N ALA A 106 -9.83 -0.86 -11.34
CA ALA A 106 -9.95 -0.39 -9.96
C ALA A 106 -9.59 1.11 -9.83
N ARG A 107 -8.51 1.56 -10.48
CA ARG A 107 -8.15 2.99 -10.52
C ARG A 107 -9.23 3.86 -11.12
N ARG A 108 -9.81 3.46 -12.26
CA ARG A 108 -10.88 4.22 -12.93
C ARG A 108 -12.15 4.32 -12.08
N LEU A 109 -12.43 3.32 -11.25
CA LEU A 109 -13.56 3.36 -10.31
C LEU A 109 -13.27 4.26 -9.11
N LEU A 110 -12.06 4.25 -8.59
CA LEU A 110 -11.71 4.88 -7.32
C LEU A 110 -11.15 6.30 -7.48
N GLU A 111 -10.08 6.48 -8.27
CA GLU A 111 -9.33 7.74 -8.29
C GLU A 111 -10.13 8.95 -8.80
N PRO A 112 -11.02 8.83 -9.78
CA PRO A 112 -11.87 9.96 -10.17
C PRO A 112 -12.81 10.43 -9.06
N ALA A 113 -13.41 9.49 -8.31
CA ALA A 113 -14.24 9.82 -7.15
C ALA A 113 -13.41 10.45 -6.02
N ILE A 114 -12.17 10.00 -5.84
CA ILE A 114 -11.23 10.55 -4.87
C ILE A 114 -10.82 11.98 -5.25
N ALA A 115 -10.55 12.25 -6.53
CA ALA A 115 -10.25 13.59 -7.02
C ALA A 115 -11.44 14.55 -6.78
N ALA A 116 -12.67 14.08 -6.95
CA ALA A 116 -13.87 14.85 -6.61
C ALA A 116 -13.99 15.14 -5.11
N LEU A 117 -13.60 14.19 -4.24
CA LEU A 117 -13.56 14.40 -2.80
C LEU A 117 -12.44 15.39 -2.43
N ALA A 118 -11.26 15.26 -3.01
CA ALA A 118 -10.15 16.19 -2.82
C ALA A 118 -10.56 17.62 -3.20
N ALA A 119 -11.26 17.82 -4.33
CA ALA A 119 -11.78 19.13 -4.71
C ALA A 119 -12.70 19.76 -3.65
N ARG A 120 -13.44 18.95 -2.90
CA ARG A 120 -14.35 19.42 -1.85
C ARG A 120 -13.67 19.65 -0.51
N ARG A 121 -12.60 18.89 -0.20
CA ARG A 121 -12.07 18.74 1.16
C ARG A 121 -10.66 19.28 1.36
N SER A 122 -9.85 19.39 0.29
CA SER A 122 -8.47 19.86 0.40
C SER A 122 -8.35 21.16 1.18
N THR A 123 -7.36 21.26 2.03
CA THR A 123 -6.96 22.53 2.63
C THR A 123 -6.17 23.37 1.62
N LYS A 124 -5.87 24.62 1.96
CA LYS A 124 -5.01 25.47 1.12
C LYS A 124 -3.59 24.93 1.09
N GLU A 125 -3.10 24.44 2.21
CA GLU A 125 -1.78 23.87 2.37
C GLU A 125 -1.60 22.59 1.52
N GLU A 126 -2.63 21.74 1.48
CA GLU A 126 -2.62 20.53 0.64
C GLU A 126 -2.63 20.87 -0.85
N ILE A 127 -3.37 21.88 -1.26
CA ILE A 127 -3.34 22.37 -2.65
C ILE A 127 -1.94 22.91 -2.99
N HIS A 128 -1.33 23.68 -2.09
CA HIS A 128 0.02 24.20 -2.28
C HIS A 128 1.06 23.07 -2.36
N GLU A 129 0.91 22.02 -1.55
CA GLU A 129 1.78 20.83 -1.65
C GLU A 129 1.63 20.12 -3.01
N MET A 130 0.41 19.99 -3.54
CA MET A 130 0.20 19.45 -4.88
C MET A 130 0.85 20.34 -5.96
N GLU A 131 0.77 21.66 -5.83
CA GLU A 131 1.45 22.63 -6.71
C GLU A 131 2.96 22.40 -6.70
N ARG A 132 3.57 22.32 -5.52
CA ARG A 132 5.01 22.06 -5.35
C ARG A 132 5.44 20.74 -6.01
N ILE A 133 4.67 19.67 -5.82
CA ILE A 133 4.94 18.37 -6.45
C ILE A 133 4.94 18.49 -7.99
N LEU A 134 4.00 19.23 -8.56
CA LEU A 134 3.92 19.39 -10.02
C LEU A 134 5.02 20.34 -10.56
N GLU A 135 5.47 21.31 -9.79
CA GLU A 135 6.65 22.12 -10.13
C GLU A 135 7.91 21.27 -10.19
N GLU A 136 8.12 20.40 -9.19
CA GLU A 136 9.23 19.43 -9.20
C GLU A 136 9.11 18.45 -10.38
N GLN A 137 7.90 17.97 -10.70
CA GLN A 137 7.67 17.13 -11.87
C GLN A 137 8.05 17.85 -13.17
N ALA A 138 7.71 19.13 -13.29
CA ALA A 138 8.07 19.93 -14.46
C ALA A 138 9.60 20.05 -14.63
N LEU A 139 10.33 20.25 -13.53
CA LEU A 139 11.81 20.31 -13.54
C LEU A 139 12.42 18.96 -13.96
N GLU A 140 11.90 17.85 -13.45
CA GLU A 140 12.34 16.52 -13.86
C GLU A 140 12.13 16.29 -15.35
N VAL A 141 10.94 16.60 -15.85
CA VAL A 141 10.58 16.45 -17.28
C VAL A 141 11.44 17.37 -18.16
N ALA A 142 11.65 18.61 -17.77
CA ALA A 142 12.52 19.55 -18.48
C ALA A 142 13.98 19.08 -18.55
N ALA A 143 14.44 18.36 -17.53
CA ALA A 143 15.76 17.73 -17.50
C ALA A 143 15.84 16.39 -18.26
N GLY A 144 14.80 16.02 -18.99
CA GLY A 144 14.72 14.76 -19.74
C GLY A 144 14.48 13.50 -18.89
N ARG A 145 14.11 13.67 -17.61
CA ARG A 145 13.78 12.58 -16.72
C ARG A 145 12.28 12.29 -16.71
N THR A 146 11.87 11.14 -16.18
CA THR A 146 10.47 10.68 -16.24
C THR A 146 9.54 11.38 -15.27
N GLY A 147 10.05 11.92 -14.16
CA GLY A 147 9.23 12.46 -13.08
C GLY A 147 8.39 11.40 -12.36
N LEU A 148 8.84 10.14 -12.36
CA LEU A 148 8.12 8.98 -11.79
C LEU A 148 7.74 9.18 -10.31
N ILE A 149 8.67 9.70 -9.52
CA ILE A 149 8.46 9.91 -8.08
C ILE A 149 7.37 10.95 -7.87
N GLN A 150 7.41 12.05 -8.61
CA GLN A 150 6.46 13.14 -8.52
C GLN A 150 5.08 12.73 -9.06
N ASP A 151 5.03 11.89 -10.11
CA ASP A 151 3.79 11.32 -10.62
C ASP A 151 3.07 10.51 -9.53
N ALA A 152 3.78 9.61 -8.85
CA ALA A 152 3.25 8.83 -7.74
C ALA A 152 2.85 9.73 -6.54
N ALA A 153 3.70 10.71 -6.19
CA ALA A 153 3.46 11.64 -5.10
C ALA A 153 2.20 12.48 -5.31
N PHE A 154 1.93 12.90 -6.55
CA PHE A 154 0.74 13.68 -6.88
C PHE A 154 -0.56 12.88 -6.65
N HIS A 155 -0.62 11.63 -7.13
CA HIS A 155 -1.78 10.76 -6.87
C HIS A 155 -1.97 10.47 -5.37
N ALA A 156 -0.87 10.28 -4.62
CA ALA A 156 -0.91 10.11 -3.17
C ALA A 156 -1.42 11.39 -2.46
N ALA A 157 -0.99 12.57 -2.88
CA ALA A 157 -1.44 13.85 -2.32
C ALA A 157 -2.95 14.05 -2.52
N ILE A 158 -3.48 13.73 -3.72
CA ILE A 158 -4.93 13.75 -3.98
C ILE A 158 -5.67 12.80 -3.04
N ALA A 159 -5.17 11.57 -2.85
CA ALA A 159 -5.79 10.60 -1.97
C ALA A 159 -5.80 11.03 -0.49
N ASN A 160 -4.70 11.65 -0.03
CA ASN A 160 -4.59 12.20 1.32
C ASN A 160 -5.62 13.31 1.54
N SER A 161 -5.80 14.19 0.54
CA SER A 161 -6.74 15.32 0.58
C SER A 161 -8.22 14.91 0.51
N ALA A 162 -8.51 13.63 0.28
CA ALA A 162 -9.85 13.09 0.44
C ALA A 162 -10.26 12.95 1.92
N HIS A 163 -9.32 13.09 2.87
CA HIS A 163 -9.52 12.99 4.32
C HIS A 163 -10.26 11.70 4.72
N ASN A 164 -9.88 10.60 4.09
CA ASN A 164 -10.41 9.27 4.40
C ASN A 164 -9.26 8.26 4.44
N ARG A 165 -8.89 7.82 5.65
CA ARG A 165 -7.74 6.93 5.89
C ARG A 165 -7.83 5.60 5.14
N ALA A 166 -9.04 5.05 4.94
CA ALA A 166 -9.22 3.80 4.20
C ALA A 166 -8.92 4.01 2.71
N ILE A 167 -9.46 5.09 2.12
CA ILE A 167 -9.19 5.47 0.74
C ILE A 167 -7.69 5.71 0.51
N THR A 168 -7.06 6.49 1.39
CA THR A 168 -5.62 6.78 1.32
C THR A 168 -4.80 5.48 1.26
N ARG A 169 -5.10 4.52 2.15
CA ARG A 169 -4.40 3.23 2.18
C ARG A 169 -4.60 2.44 0.89
N ILE A 170 -5.83 2.37 0.37
CA ILE A 170 -6.13 1.65 -0.89
C ILE A 170 -5.35 2.25 -2.05
N VAL A 171 -5.32 3.58 -2.17
CA VAL A 171 -4.59 4.25 -3.27
C VAL A 171 -3.09 4.04 -3.16
N HIS A 172 -2.52 4.08 -1.95
CA HIS A 172 -1.08 3.78 -1.78
C HIS A 172 -0.75 2.37 -2.26
N VAL A 173 -1.58 1.37 -1.92
CA VAL A 173 -1.44 0.00 -2.45
C VAL A 173 -1.44 -0.02 -3.97
N LEU A 174 -2.40 0.65 -4.61
CA LEU A 174 -2.50 0.71 -6.08
C LEU A 174 -1.29 1.42 -6.71
N ILE A 175 -0.79 2.49 -6.08
CA ILE A 175 0.42 3.20 -6.53
C ILE A 175 1.62 2.25 -6.53
N ASP A 176 1.82 1.50 -5.46
CA ASP A 176 2.95 0.59 -5.30
C ASP A 176 2.86 -0.58 -6.28
N LEU A 177 1.68 -1.21 -6.42
CA LEU A 177 1.43 -2.30 -7.36
C LEU A 177 1.67 -1.90 -8.83
N LEU A 178 1.41 -0.66 -9.18
CA LEU A 178 1.56 -0.15 -10.55
C LEU A 178 2.89 0.57 -10.81
N THR A 179 3.82 0.56 -9.87
CA THR A 179 5.11 1.28 -10.02
C THR A 179 5.85 0.86 -11.29
N GLN A 180 5.95 -0.45 -11.55
CA GLN A 180 6.62 -0.95 -12.76
C GLN A 180 5.89 -0.50 -14.05
N SER A 181 4.56 -0.66 -14.12
CA SER A 181 3.78 -0.24 -15.29
C SER A 181 3.84 1.28 -15.51
N ARG A 182 3.91 2.05 -14.42
CA ARG A 182 4.09 3.51 -14.47
C ARG A 182 5.47 3.87 -15.02
N GLU A 183 6.52 3.22 -14.54
CA GLU A 183 7.89 3.42 -15.03
C GLU A 183 7.98 3.12 -16.53
N GLU A 184 7.47 1.98 -16.99
CA GLU A 184 7.43 1.59 -18.39
C GLU A 184 6.64 2.59 -19.25
N SER A 185 5.50 3.08 -18.78
CA SER A 185 4.70 4.09 -19.46
C SER A 185 5.45 5.42 -19.62
N LEU A 186 6.11 5.89 -18.55
CA LEU A 186 6.80 7.17 -18.54
C LEU A 186 8.12 7.17 -19.34
N GLN A 187 8.65 6.01 -19.74
CA GLN A 187 9.77 5.90 -20.68
C GLN A 187 9.36 6.22 -22.13
N ILE A 188 8.07 6.29 -22.44
CA ILE A 188 7.61 6.58 -23.80
C ILE A 188 7.83 8.07 -24.11
N PRO A 189 8.45 8.41 -25.25
CA PRO A 189 8.68 9.80 -25.63
C PRO A 189 7.42 10.67 -25.59
N GLY A 190 7.49 11.82 -24.96
CA GLY A 190 6.38 12.76 -24.80
C GLY A 190 5.38 12.38 -23.70
N ARG A 191 5.44 11.17 -23.15
CA ARG A 191 4.51 10.73 -22.11
C ARG A 191 4.70 11.49 -20.77
N PRO A 192 5.92 11.76 -20.28
CA PRO A 192 6.12 12.56 -19.08
C PRO A 192 5.47 13.95 -19.19
N THR A 193 5.70 14.64 -20.30
CA THR A 193 5.10 15.96 -20.55
C THR A 193 3.59 15.92 -20.55
N ARG A 194 3.00 14.92 -21.19
CA ARG A 194 1.54 14.74 -21.22
C ARG A 194 0.99 14.42 -19.86
N SER A 195 1.65 13.56 -19.07
CA SER A 195 1.25 13.26 -17.68
C SER A 195 1.20 14.52 -16.85
N HIS A 196 2.27 15.32 -16.89
CA HIS A 196 2.32 16.59 -16.17
C HIS A 196 1.19 17.55 -16.58
N GLN A 197 0.89 17.66 -17.89
CA GLN A 197 -0.20 18.50 -18.36
C GLN A 197 -1.58 18.01 -17.84
N ASP A 198 -1.82 16.70 -17.83
CA ASP A 198 -3.04 16.12 -17.31
C ASP A 198 -3.16 16.36 -15.80
N HIS A 199 -2.07 16.18 -15.04
CA HIS A 199 -2.01 16.49 -13.61
C HIS A 199 -2.33 17.95 -13.32
N ARG A 200 -1.80 18.90 -14.11
CA ARG A 200 -2.15 20.31 -13.98
C ARG A 200 -3.63 20.59 -14.17
N ARG A 201 -4.29 19.90 -15.11
CA ARG A 201 -5.75 20.02 -15.29
C ARG A 201 -6.53 19.51 -14.08
N ILE A 202 -6.06 18.39 -13.48
CA ILE A 202 -6.67 17.84 -12.28
C ILE A 202 -6.51 18.83 -11.12
N LEU A 203 -5.29 19.32 -10.87
CA LEU A 203 -5.00 20.28 -9.81
C LEU A 203 -5.82 21.57 -9.97
N GLU A 204 -5.94 22.12 -11.18
CA GLU A 204 -6.73 23.32 -11.45
C GLU A 204 -8.20 23.13 -11.10
N ALA A 205 -8.78 21.95 -11.40
CA ALA A 205 -10.14 21.62 -11.01
C ALA A 205 -10.29 21.49 -9.48
N ILE A 206 -9.31 20.89 -8.79
CA ILE A 206 -9.28 20.81 -7.33
C ILE A 206 -9.18 22.21 -6.72
N ARG A 207 -8.31 23.08 -7.24
CA ARG A 207 -8.13 24.46 -6.80
C ARG A 207 -9.40 25.29 -6.91
N ARG A 208 -10.17 25.08 -8.00
CA ARG A 208 -11.46 25.73 -8.22
C ARG A 208 -12.61 25.11 -7.42
N ARG A 209 -12.35 24.08 -6.64
CA ARG A 209 -13.40 23.35 -5.91
C ARG A 209 -14.43 22.69 -6.83
N ASP A 210 -14.09 22.48 -8.11
CA ASP A 210 -14.97 21.85 -9.11
C ASP A 210 -14.78 20.32 -9.08
N ALA A 211 -15.59 19.68 -8.24
CA ALA A 211 -15.54 18.22 -8.06
C ALA A 211 -15.84 17.45 -9.36
N ALA A 212 -16.76 17.95 -10.18
CA ALA A 212 -17.14 17.28 -11.42
C ALA A 212 -16.01 17.35 -12.46
N SER A 213 -15.35 18.51 -12.59
CA SER A 213 -14.19 18.65 -13.48
C SER A 213 -12.98 17.90 -12.98
N ALA A 214 -12.72 17.84 -11.67
CA ALA A 214 -11.64 17.02 -11.07
C ALA A 214 -11.83 15.53 -11.39
N GLN A 215 -13.08 15.04 -11.24
CA GLN A 215 -13.44 13.66 -11.57
C GLN A 215 -13.19 13.34 -13.05
N ARG A 216 -13.69 14.19 -13.95
CA ARG A 216 -13.52 14.01 -15.42
C ARG A 216 -12.05 14.06 -15.83
N ALA A 217 -11.28 15.00 -15.29
CA ALA A 217 -9.88 15.17 -15.61
C ALA A 217 -9.07 13.93 -15.19
N MET A 218 -9.30 13.43 -13.97
CA MET A 218 -8.66 12.21 -13.47
C MET A 218 -9.04 10.99 -14.32
N LEU A 219 -10.31 10.79 -14.64
CA LEU A 219 -10.75 9.69 -15.49
C LEU A 219 -10.09 9.75 -16.88
N SER A 220 -10.07 10.94 -17.50
CA SER A 220 -9.43 11.14 -18.82
C SER A 220 -7.94 10.79 -18.78
N HIS A 221 -7.24 11.22 -17.73
CA HIS A 221 -5.83 10.88 -17.50
C HIS A 221 -5.62 9.37 -17.42
N LEU A 222 -6.38 8.67 -16.56
CA LEU A 222 -6.24 7.22 -16.36
C LEU A 222 -6.54 6.42 -17.63
N VAL A 223 -7.60 6.78 -18.36
CA VAL A 223 -7.94 6.13 -19.64
C VAL A 223 -6.83 6.31 -20.68
N ALA A 224 -6.20 7.48 -20.73
CA ALA A 224 -5.08 7.73 -21.62
C ALA A 224 -3.85 6.89 -21.27
N VAL A 225 -3.54 6.74 -19.96
CA VAL A 225 -2.44 5.89 -19.48
C VAL A 225 -2.68 4.43 -19.79
N GLU A 226 -3.86 3.92 -19.43
CA GLU A 226 -4.26 2.54 -19.65
C GLU A 226 -4.15 2.14 -21.12
N ARG A 227 -4.67 2.96 -22.03
CA ARG A 227 -4.60 2.71 -23.47
C ARG A 227 -3.17 2.52 -23.95
N ILE A 228 -2.24 3.30 -23.44
CA ILE A 228 -0.83 3.20 -23.78
C ILE A 228 -0.22 1.88 -23.28
N ILE A 229 -0.52 1.51 -22.04
CA ILE A 229 0.02 0.30 -21.41
C ILE A 229 -0.57 -0.96 -22.06
N MET A 230 -1.88 -1.00 -22.29
CA MET A 230 -2.56 -2.14 -22.92
C MET A 230 -2.18 -2.28 -24.39
N GLY A 231 -2.01 -1.18 -25.12
CA GLY A 231 -1.51 -1.21 -26.51
C GLY A 231 -0.15 -1.86 -26.62
N ARG A 232 0.78 -1.56 -25.70
CA ARG A 232 2.12 -2.20 -25.67
C ARG A 232 2.09 -3.66 -25.30
N GLN A 233 1.20 -4.07 -24.41
CA GLN A 233 1.05 -5.50 -24.05
C GLN A 233 0.51 -6.31 -25.24
N ALA A 234 -0.33 -5.73 -26.08
CA ALA A 234 -0.82 -6.36 -27.31
C ALA A 234 0.27 -6.47 -28.38
N GLU A 235 1.16 -5.48 -28.50
CA GLU A 235 2.26 -5.46 -29.49
C GLU A 235 3.49 -6.26 -29.04
N GLY A 236 3.67 -6.39 -27.72
CA GLY A 236 4.84 -7.01 -27.08
C GLY A 236 4.58 -8.40 -26.54
N GLY A 237 4.34 -9.41 -27.39
CA GLY A 237 4.39 -10.83 -27.00
C GLY A 237 5.79 -11.31 -26.57
N ARG A 238 6.66 -10.42 -26.02
CA ARG A 238 7.99 -10.73 -25.47
C ARG A 238 7.95 -10.73 -23.95
N LYS A 239 8.61 -11.75 -23.38
CA LYS A 239 8.77 -12.04 -21.95
C LYS A 239 8.97 -10.78 -21.09
N PRO A 240 8.30 -10.67 -19.93
CA PRO A 240 8.63 -9.65 -18.95
C PRO A 240 10.08 -9.82 -18.47
N ALA A 241 10.80 -8.72 -18.38
CA ALA A 241 12.10 -8.70 -17.72
C ALA A 241 11.93 -9.10 -16.25
N ALA A 242 12.86 -9.89 -15.72
CA ALA A 242 12.87 -10.30 -14.33
C ALA A 242 12.81 -9.05 -13.41
N PRO A 243 12.12 -9.12 -12.27
CA PRO A 243 11.95 -7.98 -11.38
C PRO A 243 13.32 -7.44 -10.93
N ASN A 244 13.52 -6.15 -11.16
CA ASN A 244 14.75 -5.46 -10.80
C ASN A 244 14.85 -5.36 -9.26
N LYS A 245 15.72 -6.19 -8.67
CA LYS A 245 15.99 -6.21 -7.22
C LYS A 245 16.43 -4.84 -6.64
N LYS A 246 16.79 -3.87 -7.48
CA LYS A 246 17.16 -2.51 -7.06
C LYS A 246 15.96 -1.61 -6.76
N ALA A 247 14.77 -1.90 -7.31
CA ALA A 247 13.57 -1.10 -7.03
C ALA A 247 13.08 -1.26 -5.57
N ALA A 248 13.28 -2.44 -4.97
CA ALA A 248 12.93 -2.68 -3.57
C ALA A 248 13.75 -1.86 -2.55
N SER A 249 14.92 -1.33 -2.95
CA SER A 249 15.77 -0.50 -2.07
C SER A 249 15.40 0.99 -2.12
N SER A 250 14.76 1.47 -3.16
CA SER A 250 14.33 2.88 -3.29
C SER A 250 13.06 3.18 -2.49
N LEU A 251 12.24 2.17 -2.21
CA LEU A 251 11.03 2.28 -1.39
C LEU A 251 11.31 2.63 0.09
N ARG A 252 12.57 2.52 0.55
CA ARG A 252 12.97 2.89 1.93
C ARG A 252 13.14 4.39 2.16
N ARG A 253 13.04 5.24 1.14
CA ARG A 253 13.21 6.70 1.22
C ARG A 253 11.99 7.47 0.72
N TRP A 254 10.81 7.12 1.23
CA TRP A 254 9.63 7.94 0.99
C TRP A 254 9.62 9.14 1.95
N PRO A 255 9.54 10.40 1.47
CA PRO A 255 9.58 11.59 2.32
C PRO A 255 8.33 11.84 3.18
N GLY A 256 7.36 10.95 3.17
CA GLY A 256 6.13 11.06 3.97
C GLY A 256 6.23 10.66 5.44
N ARG A 257 7.41 10.31 5.96
CA ARG A 257 7.62 10.18 7.41
C ARG A 257 7.89 11.55 8.02
N ALA A 258 6.84 12.27 8.35
CA ALA A 258 6.95 13.31 9.35
C ALA A 258 7.37 12.64 10.68
N SER A 259 8.63 12.86 11.07
CA SER A 259 9.13 12.58 12.41
C SER A 259 8.26 13.32 13.41
N ARG A 260 7.38 12.61 14.08
CA ARG A 260 6.84 13.09 15.37
C ARG A 260 7.90 12.74 16.40
N THR A 261 8.77 13.68 16.70
CA THR A 261 9.50 13.75 17.97
C THR A 261 8.55 14.24 19.06
N PRO A 262 8.89 13.94 20.34
CA PRO A 262 7.98 13.67 21.45
C PRO A 262 7.13 14.84 21.88
#